data_bcde9342d64d264bfce063f3c840db6c
#
_entry.id   bcde9342d64d264bfce063f3c840db6c
#
_cell.length_a   1.000
_cell.length_b   1.000
_cell.length_c   1.000
_cell.angle_alpha   90.00
_cell.angle_beta   90.00
_cell.angle_gamma   90.00
#
_symmetry.space_group_name_H-M   'P 1'
#
loop_
_entity.id
_entity.type
_entity.pdbx_description
1 polymer ?
#
loop_
_entity_poly.entity_id
_entity_poly.type
_entity_poly.pdbx_seq_one_letter_code
_entity_poly.pdbx_strand_id
1 'polypeptide(L)'
;MVLTTPSDSDIFVEEDVQESDLKNDLAWQKVFERTPILREIEEHGYFLISAKEMQTASDERQPRLMVKFDFNFQRPALFRTHKLNILPLKRGNYVVFRDPKNICYFAFPKSVEAGRPISHAPTTDVEIYDTLERELCATECDAVDLAHASGLLQSFCGTNALILTKRGRFGSGQFNVRLPGCGIEISVDGAQIEVDSVYESDDAVVLIEAKRGFHEEFHTRQLYYPYQWLAAKTKKKIIPIFLCYSNGKFQLNQFDIGTAFGDMKLVRQEYFFIGKYAVAPGDIEAMLATSAEAEESKVAFPQANDVDKIVDVVSLIEAGIVDKPSLVDVLGFSERQAHYYLTAAKYLGFLKSSTELTPIGERLVSAPQQIVRSKLILDCMFSRPVLREAMLAFKSLNFDKNELSEDMIVPMILRHRIRDNYSVSTLKRRADCVLRWLRWLQVNCDLQ
;
A
#
# COMPACT_ATOMS: atom_id res chain seq x y z
N MET A 1 -5.68 52.43 -8.03
CA MET A 1 -4.57 51.49 -7.77
C MET A 1 -4.88 50.84 -6.43
N VAL A 2 -5.62 49.76 -6.43
CA VAL A 2 -6.03 49.02 -5.24
C VAL A 2 -5.23 47.73 -5.25
N LEU A 3 -4.35 47.58 -4.26
CA LEU A 3 -3.58 46.37 -4.02
C LEU A 3 -4.53 45.31 -3.45
N THR A 4 -4.86 44.30 -4.25
CA THR A 4 -5.54 43.12 -3.77
C THR A 4 -4.51 42.20 -3.11
N THR A 5 -4.73 41.86 -1.85
CA THR A 5 -4.01 40.83 -1.10
C THR A 5 -4.22 39.48 -1.76
N PRO A 6 -3.19 38.59 -1.83
CA PRO A 6 -3.34 37.22 -2.33
C PRO A 6 -4.26 36.44 -1.39
N SER A 7 -5.13 35.62 -2.01
CA SER A 7 -6.01 34.71 -1.27
C SER A 7 -5.22 33.54 -0.68
N ASP A 8 -5.63 33.07 0.50
CA ASP A 8 -5.03 31.98 1.31
C ASP A 8 -4.84 30.61 0.63
N SER A 9 -4.95 30.50 -0.69
CA SER A 9 -4.84 29.25 -1.43
C SER A 9 -3.44 28.96 -2.03
N ASP A 10 -2.49 29.89 -1.96
CA ASP A 10 -1.20 29.78 -2.68
C ASP A 10 0.06 29.69 -1.79
N ILE A 11 -0.11 29.49 -0.47
CA ILE A 11 1.03 29.32 0.45
C ILE A 11 1.07 27.89 0.97
N PHE A 12 1.40 26.90 0.10
CA PHE A 12 1.84 25.57 0.54
C PHE A 12 2.99 25.08 -0.33
N VAL A 13 4.12 25.72 -0.16
CA VAL A 13 5.44 25.22 -0.54
C VAL A 13 6.27 25.28 0.73
N GLU A 14 6.08 24.27 1.59
CA GLU A 14 7.06 23.84 2.58
C GLU A 14 6.70 22.41 3.00
N GLU A 15 7.72 21.61 3.23
CA GLU A 15 7.65 20.19 3.58
C GLU A 15 6.71 19.98 4.78
N ASP A 16 5.48 19.52 4.53
CA ASP A 16 4.59 19.04 5.59
C ASP A 16 5.14 17.71 6.14
N VAL A 17 6.04 17.83 7.11
CA VAL A 17 6.44 16.72 7.96
C VAL A 17 5.21 16.29 8.75
N GLN A 18 4.87 15.01 8.71
CA GLN A 18 3.71 14.45 9.43
C GLN A 18 3.76 14.79 10.91
N GLU A 19 2.64 15.13 11.53
CA GLU A 19 2.58 15.37 12.98
C GLU A 19 2.97 14.13 13.79
N SER A 20 2.65 12.93 13.30
CA SER A 20 3.08 11.65 13.89
C SER A 20 4.56 11.38 13.66
N ASP A 21 5.09 11.69 12.47
CA ASP A 21 6.51 11.58 12.14
C ASP A 21 7.30 12.61 12.94
N LEU A 22 6.79 13.84 13.04
CA LEU A 22 7.37 14.87 13.88
C LEU A 22 7.42 14.44 15.36
N LYS A 23 6.37 13.80 15.88
CA LYS A 23 6.34 13.25 17.24
C LYS A 23 7.35 12.12 17.43
N ASN A 24 7.53 11.24 16.43
CA ASN A 24 8.53 10.19 16.47
C ASN A 24 9.95 10.76 16.28
N ASP A 25 10.14 11.72 15.38
CA ASP A 25 11.43 12.41 15.19
C ASP A 25 11.88 13.11 16.47
N LEU A 26 10.99 13.88 17.12
CA LEU A 26 11.27 14.54 18.40
C LEU A 26 11.54 13.54 19.53
N ALA A 27 10.80 12.44 19.59
CA ALA A 27 11.02 11.40 20.60
C ALA A 27 12.39 10.75 20.41
N TRP A 28 12.76 10.38 19.20
CA TRP A 28 14.07 9.81 18.90
C TRP A 28 15.20 10.83 19.06
N GLN A 29 14.99 12.10 18.73
CA GLN A 29 15.98 13.15 19.03
C GLN A 29 16.35 13.16 20.52
N LYS A 30 15.37 13.14 21.42
CA LYS A 30 15.60 13.08 22.87
C LYS A 30 16.34 11.80 23.28
N VAL A 31 15.98 10.65 22.69
CA VAL A 31 16.68 9.39 22.94
C VAL A 31 18.15 9.51 22.53
N PHE A 32 18.46 10.07 21.36
CA PHE A 32 19.84 10.26 20.89
C PHE A 32 20.64 11.26 21.77
N GLU A 33 19.99 12.29 22.28
CA GLU A 33 20.61 13.26 23.19
C GLU A 33 20.95 12.66 24.58
N ARG A 34 20.13 11.69 25.03
CA ARG A 34 20.22 11.11 26.39
C ARG A 34 20.90 9.74 26.45
N THR A 35 21.24 9.18 25.29
CA THR A 35 21.88 7.86 25.19
C THR A 35 23.06 7.89 24.24
N PRO A 36 24.07 7.04 24.43
CA PRO A 36 25.30 7.05 23.62
C PRO A 36 25.14 6.24 22.30
N ILE A 37 23.98 6.23 21.65
CA ILE A 37 23.68 5.36 20.48
C ILE A 37 24.76 5.44 19.41
N LEU A 38 25.14 6.64 18.95
CA LEU A 38 26.11 6.78 17.85
C LEU A 38 27.50 6.31 18.26
N ARG A 39 27.94 6.65 19.46
CA ARG A 39 29.26 6.23 19.98
C ARG A 39 29.33 4.70 20.11
N GLU A 40 28.34 4.08 20.73
CA GLU A 40 28.30 2.63 20.90
C GLU A 40 28.29 1.88 19.56
N ILE A 41 27.53 2.42 18.57
CA ILE A 41 27.51 1.84 17.22
C ILE A 41 28.85 2.00 16.51
N GLU A 42 29.59 3.08 16.75
CA GLU A 42 30.93 3.29 16.19
C GLU A 42 31.96 2.35 16.83
N GLU A 43 31.89 2.15 18.15
CA GLU A 43 32.81 1.33 18.90
C GLU A 43 32.51 -0.17 18.80
N HIS A 44 31.24 -0.56 18.84
CA HIS A 44 30.80 -1.94 18.98
C HIS A 44 29.96 -2.46 17.81
N GLY A 45 29.57 -1.61 16.84
CA GLY A 45 28.77 -1.97 15.68
C GLY A 45 27.26 -1.96 15.93
N TYR A 46 26.81 -1.92 17.18
CA TYR A 46 25.39 -1.89 17.55
C TYR A 46 25.17 -1.24 18.93
N PHE A 47 23.89 -0.92 19.20
CA PHE A 47 23.46 -0.43 20.51
C PHE A 47 22.21 -1.19 20.96
N LEU A 48 22.21 -1.66 22.22
CA LEU A 48 21.06 -2.32 22.83
C LEU A 48 20.22 -1.30 23.60
N ILE A 49 18.90 -1.34 23.43
CA ILE A 49 17.97 -0.46 24.12
C ILE A 49 16.69 -1.19 24.51
N SER A 50 16.26 -0.99 25.74
CA SER A 50 14.96 -1.52 26.18
C SER A 50 13.80 -0.55 25.91
N ALA A 51 12.58 -1.07 25.86
CA ALA A 51 11.36 -0.28 25.78
C ALA A 51 11.27 0.76 26.92
N LYS A 52 11.69 0.37 28.13
CA LYS A 52 11.69 1.26 29.30
C LYS A 52 12.67 2.41 29.13
N GLU A 53 13.89 2.14 28.67
CA GLU A 53 14.89 3.17 28.40
C GLU A 53 14.42 4.13 27.29
N MET A 54 13.86 3.59 26.19
CA MET A 54 13.27 4.43 25.12
C MET A 54 12.15 5.32 25.66
N GLN A 55 11.24 4.77 26.46
CA GLN A 55 10.11 5.51 27.02
C GLN A 55 10.59 6.64 27.92
N THR A 56 11.51 6.33 28.86
CA THR A 56 12.08 7.33 29.77
C THR A 56 12.87 8.41 29.00
N ALA A 57 13.69 7.99 28.03
CA ALA A 57 14.52 8.92 27.27
C ALA A 57 13.69 9.80 26.29
N SER A 58 12.52 9.35 25.85
CA SER A 58 11.64 10.06 24.93
C SER A 58 10.57 10.92 25.61
N ASP A 59 10.58 11.08 26.93
CA ASP A 59 9.53 11.71 27.73
C ASP A 59 8.17 11.01 27.55
N GLU A 60 8.14 9.71 27.86
CA GLU A 60 6.95 8.85 27.92
C GLU A 60 6.27 8.54 26.57
N ARG A 61 6.94 8.70 25.43
CA ARG A 61 6.44 8.19 24.14
C ARG A 61 6.34 6.66 24.17
N GLN A 62 5.23 6.12 23.67
CA GLN A 62 5.03 4.67 23.62
C GLN A 62 6.07 3.98 22.71
N PRO A 63 6.91 3.07 23.22
CA PRO A 63 7.97 2.42 22.43
C PRO A 63 7.47 1.69 21.19
N ARG A 64 6.26 1.09 21.26
CA ARG A 64 5.64 0.41 20.12
C ARG A 64 5.50 1.33 18.89
N LEU A 65 5.17 2.59 19.11
CA LEU A 65 5.03 3.58 18.03
C LEU A 65 6.40 4.06 17.52
N MET A 66 7.43 3.99 18.38
CA MET A 66 8.78 4.42 18.04
C MET A 66 9.56 3.41 17.20
N VAL A 67 9.16 2.11 17.21
CA VAL A 67 9.89 1.02 16.53
C VAL A 67 9.13 0.39 15.37
N LYS A 68 7.95 0.92 15.02
CA LYS A 68 7.14 0.44 13.90
C LYS A 68 7.61 1.08 12.61
N PHE A 69 8.63 0.46 11.99
CA PHE A 69 9.20 0.89 10.71
C PHE A 69 8.90 -0.16 9.65
N ASP A 70 7.64 -0.37 9.35
CA ASP A 70 7.19 -1.35 8.36
C ASP A 70 7.61 -0.95 6.93
N PHE A 71 7.78 0.36 6.72
CA PHE A 71 8.28 0.96 5.48
C PHE A 71 9.46 1.89 5.75
N ASN A 72 10.36 2.02 4.79
CA ASN A 72 11.59 2.81 4.91
C ASN A 72 11.31 4.31 5.22
N PHE A 73 10.26 4.87 4.62
CA PHE A 73 9.89 6.27 4.86
C PHE A 73 9.44 6.55 6.31
N GLN A 74 8.95 5.53 7.04
CA GLN A 74 8.55 5.65 8.45
C GLN A 74 9.73 5.76 9.42
N ARG A 75 10.97 5.51 8.95
CA ARG A 75 12.14 5.68 9.81
C ARG A 75 12.32 7.16 10.19
N PRO A 76 12.57 7.48 11.47
CA PRO A 76 12.86 8.84 11.92
C PRO A 76 14.00 9.49 11.14
N ALA A 77 14.00 10.82 11.04
CA ALA A 77 15.00 11.58 10.31
C ALA A 77 16.44 11.22 10.72
N LEU A 78 16.72 11.06 12.03
CA LEU A 78 18.02 10.65 12.53
C LEU A 78 18.42 9.24 12.08
N PHE A 79 17.46 8.30 12.01
CA PHE A 79 17.73 6.96 11.49
C PHE A 79 18.08 7.01 10.00
N ARG A 80 17.37 7.82 9.21
CA ARG A 80 17.68 8.00 7.77
C ARG A 80 19.06 8.64 7.58
N THR A 81 19.36 9.73 8.31
CA THR A 81 20.61 10.48 8.22
C THR A 81 21.82 9.60 8.57
N HIS A 82 21.73 8.83 9.65
CA HIS A 82 22.82 7.96 10.12
C HIS A 82 22.76 6.54 9.53
N LYS A 83 21.81 6.26 8.61
CA LYS A 83 21.57 4.95 7.98
C LYS A 83 21.39 3.85 9.03
N LEU A 84 20.59 4.11 10.05
CA LEU A 84 20.30 3.18 11.14
C LEU A 84 19.04 2.39 10.89
N ASN A 85 18.97 1.24 11.53
CA ASN A 85 17.78 0.42 11.63
C ASN A 85 17.64 -0.18 13.03
N ILE A 86 16.49 -0.75 13.36
CA ILE A 86 16.20 -1.33 14.66
C ILE A 86 15.50 -2.69 14.51
N LEU A 87 15.93 -3.68 15.29
CA LEU A 87 15.30 -5.00 15.32
C LEU A 87 14.94 -5.40 16.75
N PRO A 88 13.80 -6.07 16.98
CA PRO A 88 13.47 -6.65 18.26
C PRO A 88 14.32 -7.93 18.51
N LEU A 89 14.89 -8.06 19.70
CA LEU A 89 15.63 -9.25 20.13
C LEU A 89 14.82 -10.15 21.06
N LYS A 90 14.09 -9.53 21.97
CA LYS A 90 13.11 -10.16 22.85
C LYS A 90 12.01 -9.15 23.19
N ARG A 91 10.96 -9.59 23.86
CA ARG A 91 9.86 -8.69 24.24
C ARG A 91 10.39 -7.47 25.00
N GLY A 92 10.23 -6.28 24.40
CA GLY A 92 10.65 -5.01 24.98
C GLY A 92 12.15 -4.73 24.94
N ASN A 93 12.95 -5.45 24.15
CA ASN A 93 14.36 -5.18 23.96
C ASN A 93 14.70 -5.19 22.47
N TYR A 94 15.54 -4.23 22.09
CA TYR A 94 15.84 -3.95 20.69
C TYR A 94 17.33 -3.74 20.49
N VAL A 95 17.76 -3.91 19.25
CA VAL A 95 19.11 -3.55 18.81
C VAL A 95 19.01 -2.49 17.72
N VAL A 96 19.79 -1.40 17.86
CA VAL A 96 19.99 -0.37 16.84
C VAL A 96 21.35 -0.60 16.21
N PHE A 97 21.43 -0.52 14.88
CA PHE A 97 22.66 -0.80 14.12
C PHE A 97 22.67 -0.04 12.80
N ARG A 98 23.84 0.03 12.13
CA ARG A 98 23.93 0.63 10.78
C ARG A 98 23.46 -0.34 9.71
N ASP A 99 22.62 0.16 8.80
CA ASP A 99 22.17 -0.53 7.61
C ASP A 99 22.40 0.35 6.36
N PRO A 100 23.69 0.54 5.96
CA PRO A 100 24.05 1.46 4.88
C PRO A 100 23.54 1.03 3.51
N LYS A 101 23.22 -0.24 3.33
CA LYS A 101 22.70 -0.82 2.08
C LYS A 101 21.20 -1.00 2.09
N ASN A 102 20.52 -0.57 3.17
CA ASN A 102 19.06 -0.70 3.35
C ASN A 102 18.55 -2.15 3.23
N ILE A 103 19.34 -3.12 3.75
CA ILE A 103 19.06 -4.58 3.66
C ILE A 103 17.79 -4.96 4.43
N CYS A 104 17.43 -4.17 5.46
CA CYS A 104 16.22 -4.41 6.23
C CYS A 104 14.93 -4.24 5.42
N TYR A 105 15.00 -3.67 4.22
CA TYR A 105 13.83 -3.48 3.35
C TYR A 105 14.03 -4.20 2.03
N PHE A 106 13.00 -4.95 1.64
CA PHE A 106 12.91 -5.50 0.30
C PHE A 106 12.16 -4.50 -0.58
N ALA A 107 12.82 -3.99 -1.62
CA ALA A 107 12.18 -3.15 -2.63
C ALA A 107 11.66 -4.04 -3.76
N PHE A 108 10.35 -3.94 -4.05
CA PHE A 108 9.79 -4.63 -5.19
C PHE A 108 10.36 -4.07 -6.50
N PRO A 109 10.59 -4.92 -7.50
CA PRO A 109 10.97 -4.45 -8.82
C PRO A 109 9.93 -3.41 -9.30
N LYS A 110 10.40 -2.26 -9.77
CA LYS A 110 9.49 -1.31 -10.43
C LYS A 110 8.93 -2.06 -11.63
N SER A 111 7.66 -2.43 -11.54
CA SER A 111 7.00 -3.14 -12.64
C SER A 111 6.94 -2.20 -13.83
N VAL A 112 7.83 -2.42 -14.78
CA VAL A 112 7.77 -1.74 -16.10
C VAL A 112 6.48 -2.17 -16.80
N GLU A 113 5.97 -3.36 -16.49
CA GLU A 113 4.63 -3.84 -16.87
C GLU A 113 4.19 -4.87 -15.83
N ALA A 114 3.36 -4.46 -14.87
CA ALA A 114 2.56 -5.46 -14.16
C ALA A 114 1.78 -6.22 -15.23
N GLY A 115 2.05 -7.51 -15.37
CA GLY A 115 1.32 -8.37 -16.30
C GLY A 115 -0.19 -8.19 -16.08
N ARG A 116 -1.00 -8.45 -17.09
CA ARG A 116 -2.48 -8.42 -16.92
C ARG A 116 -2.86 -9.31 -15.74
N PRO A 117 -3.74 -8.85 -14.85
CA PRO A 117 -4.24 -9.69 -13.78
C PRO A 117 -4.90 -10.95 -14.33
N ILE A 118 -4.71 -12.06 -13.65
CA ILE A 118 -5.31 -13.34 -13.98
C ILE A 118 -6.70 -13.39 -13.37
N SER A 119 -7.71 -13.76 -14.17
CA SER A 119 -9.05 -14.06 -13.67
C SER A 119 -9.02 -15.45 -13.01
N HIS A 120 -9.11 -15.50 -11.70
CA HIS A 120 -9.21 -16.74 -10.93
C HIS A 120 -10.67 -17.15 -10.82
N ALA A 121 -11.01 -18.32 -11.35
CA ALA A 121 -12.33 -18.93 -11.14
C ALA A 121 -12.36 -19.54 -9.74
N PRO A 122 -13.25 -19.10 -8.82
CA PRO A 122 -13.35 -19.68 -7.49
C PRO A 122 -13.61 -21.20 -7.57
N THR A 123 -12.88 -21.98 -6.77
CA THR A 123 -13.09 -23.43 -6.66
C THR A 123 -14.27 -23.79 -5.76
N THR A 124 -14.71 -22.83 -4.97
CA THR A 124 -15.88 -22.92 -4.09
C THR A 124 -16.80 -21.74 -4.38
N ASP A 125 -18.10 -21.96 -4.37
CA ASP A 125 -19.05 -20.85 -4.43
C ASP A 125 -18.96 -20.03 -3.15
N VAL A 126 -18.20 -18.92 -3.22
CA VAL A 126 -17.99 -18.02 -2.09
C VAL A 126 -19.25 -17.18 -1.76
N GLU A 127 -20.23 -17.14 -2.66
CA GLU A 127 -21.47 -16.38 -2.47
C GLU A 127 -22.40 -17.01 -1.41
N ILE A 128 -22.18 -18.28 -1.06
CA ILE A 128 -22.96 -18.98 -0.03
C ILE A 128 -22.54 -18.59 1.42
N TYR A 129 -21.45 -17.85 1.60
CA TYR A 129 -20.93 -17.49 2.92
C TYR A 129 -21.29 -16.06 3.27
N ASP A 130 -22.29 -15.87 4.14
CA ASP A 130 -22.85 -14.56 4.49
C ASP A 130 -21.86 -13.64 5.25
N THR A 131 -20.87 -14.22 5.95
CA THR A 131 -19.92 -13.50 6.79
C THR A 131 -18.55 -13.30 6.12
N LEU A 132 -18.36 -13.81 4.91
CA LEU A 132 -17.13 -13.64 4.16
C LEU A 132 -17.17 -12.29 3.42
N GLU A 133 -16.21 -11.41 3.71
CA GLU A 133 -16.06 -10.16 2.97
C GLU A 133 -15.63 -10.42 1.52
N ARG A 134 -16.50 -10.09 0.56
CA ARG A 134 -16.32 -10.41 -0.86
C ARG A 134 -16.20 -9.17 -1.76
N GLU A 135 -16.86 -8.09 -1.35
CA GLU A 135 -16.93 -6.86 -2.13
C GLU A 135 -15.61 -6.10 -2.09
N LEU A 136 -15.28 -5.55 -0.94
CA LEU A 136 -14.00 -4.90 -0.67
C LEU A 136 -13.54 -5.28 0.73
N CYS A 137 -12.53 -6.14 0.80
CA CYS A 137 -11.97 -6.55 2.08
C CYS A 137 -11.46 -5.32 2.85
N ALA A 138 -12.02 -5.06 4.02
CA ALA A 138 -11.64 -3.91 4.85
C ALA A 138 -10.33 -4.15 5.59
N THR A 139 -10.03 -5.41 5.93
CA THR A 139 -8.83 -5.79 6.66
C THR A 139 -7.90 -6.72 5.87
N GLU A 140 -6.65 -6.84 6.33
CA GLU A 140 -5.68 -7.80 5.80
C GLU A 140 -6.18 -9.25 5.97
N CYS A 141 -6.85 -9.52 7.11
CA CYS A 141 -7.44 -10.82 7.39
C CYS A 141 -8.54 -11.19 6.40
N ASP A 142 -9.45 -10.26 6.08
CA ASP A 142 -10.54 -10.50 5.13
C ASP A 142 -9.99 -10.87 3.75
N ALA A 143 -8.93 -10.16 3.31
CA ALA A 143 -8.29 -10.44 2.03
C ALA A 143 -7.66 -11.85 2.01
N VAL A 144 -6.99 -12.27 3.09
CA VAL A 144 -6.41 -13.62 3.19
C VAL A 144 -7.51 -14.68 3.24
N ASP A 145 -8.58 -14.44 4.00
CA ASP A 145 -9.69 -15.38 4.15
C ASP A 145 -10.45 -15.55 2.82
N LEU A 146 -10.67 -14.47 2.07
CA LEU A 146 -11.25 -14.53 0.73
C LEU A 146 -10.33 -15.27 -0.27
N ALA A 147 -9.03 -14.99 -0.25
CA ALA A 147 -8.07 -15.68 -1.12
C ALA A 147 -8.00 -17.19 -0.81
N HIS A 148 -8.15 -17.58 0.46
CA HIS A 148 -8.22 -18.98 0.86
C HIS A 148 -9.55 -19.63 0.47
N ALA A 149 -10.68 -19.00 0.82
CA ALA A 149 -12.02 -19.56 0.57
C ALA A 149 -12.32 -19.74 -0.92
N SER A 150 -11.83 -18.82 -1.77
CA SER A 150 -11.96 -18.91 -3.23
C SER A 150 -11.06 -19.98 -3.88
N GLY A 151 -10.12 -20.56 -3.13
CA GLY A 151 -9.11 -21.50 -3.67
C GLY A 151 -7.93 -20.82 -4.37
N LEU A 152 -7.82 -19.49 -4.32
CA LEU A 152 -6.73 -18.74 -4.93
C LEU A 152 -5.37 -19.14 -4.34
N LEU A 153 -5.25 -19.23 -3.01
CA LEU A 153 -4.00 -19.63 -2.35
C LEU A 153 -3.60 -21.06 -2.73
N GLN A 154 -4.57 -21.97 -2.79
CA GLN A 154 -4.34 -23.36 -3.20
C GLN A 154 -3.81 -23.42 -4.64
N SER A 155 -4.45 -22.69 -5.55
CA SER A 155 -4.04 -22.59 -6.96
C SER A 155 -2.64 -22.01 -7.11
N PHE A 156 -2.35 -20.91 -6.38
CA PHE A 156 -1.04 -20.27 -6.43
C PHE A 156 0.07 -21.17 -5.87
N CYS A 157 -0.18 -21.87 -4.77
CA CYS A 157 0.80 -22.77 -4.14
C CYS A 157 0.91 -24.12 -4.84
N GLY A 158 0.00 -24.46 -5.75
CA GLY A 158 -0.03 -25.76 -6.43
C GLY A 158 -0.41 -26.91 -5.50
N THR A 159 -1.30 -26.69 -4.54
CA THR A 159 -1.79 -27.69 -3.59
C THR A 159 -3.32 -27.79 -3.62
N ASN A 160 -3.86 -28.97 -3.31
CA ASN A 160 -5.31 -29.19 -3.33
C ASN A 160 -6.00 -28.76 -2.01
N ALA A 161 -5.27 -28.73 -0.92
CA ALA A 161 -5.83 -28.39 0.38
C ALA A 161 -4.84 -27.57 1.22
N LEU A 162 -5.37 -26.55 1.88
CA LEU A 162 -4.65 -25.73 2.85
C LEU A 162 -5.52 -25.58 4.09
N ILE A 163 -4.98 -25.95 5.26
CA ILE A 163 -5.64 -25.83 6.56
C ILE A 163 -4.98 -24.68 7.32
N LEU A 164 -5.77 -23.74 7.82
CA LEU A 164 -5.28 -22.68 8.71
C LEU A 164 -4.80 -23.30 10.03
N THR A 165 -3.51 -23.19 10.31
CA THR A 165 -2.90 -23.81 11.51
C THR A 165 -2.43 -22.77 12.51
N LYS A 166 -2.13 -21.53 12.09
CA LYS A 166 -1.69 -20.47 13.00
C LYS A 166 -2.05 -19.08 12.47
N ARG A 167 -2.46 -18.19 13.40
CA ARG A 167 -2.69 -16.75 13.17
C ARG A 167 -2.46 -15.99 14.46
N GLY A 168 -2.01 -14.73 14.38
CA GLY A 168 -1.93 -13.80 15.51
C GLY A 168 -0.53 -13.66 16.10
N ARG A 169 -0.46 -13.19 17.35
CA ARG A 169 0.77 -12.77 18.02
C ARG A 169 1.31 -13.81 18.96
N PHE A 170 2.63 -14.08 18.89
CA PHE A 170 3.31 -15.02 19.77
C PHE A 170 4.83 -14.75 19.81
N GLY A 171 5.59 -15.53 20.60
CA GLY A 171 7.04 -15.41 20.69
C GLY A 171 7.75 -16.10 19.51
N SER A 172 8.81 -15.49 19.02
CA SER A 172 9.58 -15.94 17.86
C SER A 172 10.34 -17.29 18.07
N GLY A 173 10.46 -17.77 19.31
CA GLY A 173 11.47 -18.78 19.63
C GLY A 173 12.88 -18.19 19.61
N GLN A 174 13.88 -19.08 19.55
CA GLN A 174 15.30 -18.68 19.58
C GLN A 174 15.95 -18.93 18.21
N PHE A 175 16.62 -17.92 17.67
CA PHE A 175 17.46 -17.99 16.48
C PHE A 175 18.47 -16.84 16.48
N ASN A 176 19.47 -16.92 15.61
CA ASN A 176 20.48 -15.89 15.47
C ASN A 176 20.23 -15.04 14.23
N VAL A 177 20.53 -13.74 14.36
CA VAL A 177 20.49 -12.77 13.25
C VAL A 177 21.86 -12.17 13.09
N ARG A 178 22.41 -12.22 11.87
CA ARG A 178 23.60 -11.48 11.50
C ARG A 178 23.23 -10.07 11.11
N LEU A 179 23.67 -9.09 11.93
CA LEU A 179 23.31 -7.69 11.69
C LEU A 179 23.92 -7.18 10.39
N PRO A 180 23.15 -6.52 9.53
CA PRO A 180 23.67 -5.78 8.38
C PRO A 180 24.73 -4.75 8.81
N GLY A 181 25.66 -4.46 7.92
CA GLY A 181 26.67 -3.41 8.13
C GLY A 181 27.86 -3.80 9.01
N CYS A 182 27.67 -4.41 10.18
CA CYS A 182 28.75 -4.84 11.06
C CYS A 182 29.04 -6.36 11.00
N GLY A 183 28.08 -7.17 10.53
CA GLY A 183 28.23 -8.63 10.43
C GLY A 183 28.25 -9.37 11.78
N ILE A 184 27.91 -8.68 12.86
CA ILE A 184 27.85 -9.27 14.21
C ILE A 184 26.62 -10.15 14.31
N GLU A 185 26.79 -11.34 14.88
CA GLU A 185 25.71 -12.26 15.16
C GLU A 185 25.10 -11.97 16.52
N ILE A 186 23.78 -11.81 16.53
CA ILE A 186 23.01 -11.50 17.74
C ILE A 186 21.87 -12.51 17.90
N SER A 187 21.63 -12.95 19.14
CA SER A 187 20.55 -13.87 19.45
C SER A 187 19.22 -13.13 19.58
N VAL A 188 18.21 -13.64 18.88
CA VAL A 188 16.79 -13.30 19.07
C VAL A 188 16.20 -14.41 19.93
N ASP A 189 15.53 -14.05 21.04
CA ASP A 189 14.92 -15.01 21.95
C ASP A 189 13.59 -14.50 22.48
N GLY A 190 12.48 -15.01 21.93
CA GLY A 190 11.13 -14.63 22.33
C GLY A 190 10.74 -13.20 21.95
N ALA A 191 11.27 -12.66 20.85
CA ALA A 191 10.76 -11.45 20.23
C ALA A 191 9.28 -11.63 19.86
N GLN A 192 8.45 -10.62 20.08
CA GLN A 192 7.07 -10.68 19.65
C GLN A 192 7.02 -10.64 18.12
N ILE A 193 6.41 -11.67 17.53
CA ILE A 193 6.08 -11.72 16.11
C ILE A 193 4.56 -11.73 15.94
N GLU A 194 4.10 -11.20 14.83
CA GLU A 194 2.74 -11.27 14.35
C GLU A 194 2.73 -12.03 13.04
N VAL A 195 1.77 -12.88 12.84
CA VAL A 195 1.60 -13.67 11.61
C VAL A 195 0.16 -13.56 11.19
N ASP A 196 -0.07 -13.06 9.98
CA ASP A 196 -1.43 -12.91 9.47
C ASP A 196 -2.06 -14.26 9.21
N SER A 197 -1.31 -15.20 8.62
CA SER A 197 -1.78 -16.60 8.52
C SER A 197 -0.63 -17.56 8.23
N VAL A 198 -0.76 -18.79 8.77
CA VAL A 198 -0.01 -19.97 8.36
C VAL A 198 -1.01 -21.04 7.97
N TYR A 199 -0.86 -21.54 6.76
CA TYR A 199 -1.62 -22.67 6.27
C TYR A 199 -0.70 -23.87 6.07
N GLU A 200 -1.23 -25.06 6.23
CA GLU A 200 -0.50 -26.31 6.01
C GLU A 200 -1.22 -27.20 5.01
N SER A 201 -0.42 -27.87 4.16
CA SER A 201 -0.77 -29.05 3.40
C SER A 201 0.03 -30.26 3.89
N ASP A 202 -0.09 -31.41 3.21
CA ASP A 202 0.68 -32.60 3.57
C ASP A 202 2.19 -32.40 3.44
N ASP A 203 2.65 -31.60 2.48
CA ASP A 203 4.05 -31.42 2.10
C ASP A 203 4.61 -30.00 2.28
N ALA A 204 3.75 -29.00 2.49
CA ALA A 204 4.16 -27.59 2.56
C ALA A 204 3.50 -26.84 3.73
N VAL A 205 4.18 -25.77 4.16
CA VAL A 205 3.68 -24.74 5.08
C VAL A 205 3.70 -23.40 4.35
N VAL A 206 2.56 -22.77 4.20
CA VAL A 206 2.40 -21.47 3.55
C VAL A 206 2.37 -20.40 4.63
N LEU A 207 3.37 -19.53 4.67
CA LEU A 207 3.45 -18.37 5.55
C LEU A 207 2.97 -17.13 4.80
N ILE A 208 1.97 -16.45 5.34
CA ILE A 208 1.41 -15.24 4.73
C ILE A 208 1.61 -14.03 5.65
N GLU A 209 2.19 -13.01 5.10
CA GLU A 209 2.11 -11.62 5.56
C GLU A 209 1.27 -10.85 4.54
N ALA A 210 0.26 -10.14 4.99
CA ALA A 210 -0.68 -9.43 4.13
C ALA A 210 -0.61 -7.92 4.37
N LYS A 211 -0.85 -7.14 3.33
CA LYS A 211 -0.96 -5.68 3.42
C LYS A 211 -2.08 -5.15 2.53
N ARG A 212 -2.75 -4.15 3.05
CA ARG A 212 -3.68 -3.32 2.27
C ARG A 212 -2.89 -2.36 1.38
N GLY A 213 -3.29 -2.25 0.12
CA GLY A 213 -2.58 -1.45 -0.89
C GLY A 213 -1.37 -2.16 -1.49
N PHE A 214 -0.93 -1.67 -2.65
CA PHE A 214 0.33 -2.11 -3.25
C PHE A 214 1.46 -1.22 -2.76
N HIS A 215 2.49 -1.86 -2.20
CA HIS A 215 3.64 -1.19 -1.62
C HIS A 215 4.87 -1.34 -2.51
N GLU A 216 5.73 -0.32 -2.51
CA GLU A 216 7.00 -0.36 -3.25
C GLU A 216 8.09 -1.15 -2.51
N GLU A 217 7.94 -1.31 -1.19
CA GLU A 217 8.88 -2.01 -0.31
C GLU A 217 8.19 -2.48 0.97
N PHE A 218 8.84 -3.36 1.71
CA PHE A 218 8.42 -3.75 3.06
C PHE A 218 9.63 -4.15 3.90
N HIS A 219 9.49 -4.10 5.23
CA HIS A 219 10.53 -4.52 6.15
C HIS A 219 10.65 -6.05 6.18
N THR A 220 11.82 -6.59 5.77
CA THR A 220 12.07 -8.04 5.61
C THR A 220 11.82 -8.85 6.87
N ARG A 221 11.92 -8.24 8.05
CA ARG A 221 11.62 -8.88 9.34
C ARG A 221 10.20 -9.49 9.38
N GLN A 222 9.24 -8.90 8.67
CA GLN A 222 7.84 -9.34 8.69
C GLN A 222 7.67 -10.78 8.17
N LEU A 223 8.49 -11.19 7.20
CA LEU A 223 8.55 -12.58 6.76
C LEU A 223 9.69 -13.39 7.38
N TYR A 224 10.85 -12.77 7.61
CA TYR A 224 12.03 -13.48 8.08
C TYR A 224 11.87 -14.07 9.49
N TYR A 225 11.35 -13.33 10.45
CA TYR A 225 11.19 -13.82 11.84
C TYR A 225 10.15 -14.96 11.94
N PRO A 226 8.95 -14.84 11.34
CA PRO A 226 8.02 -15.96 11.26
C PRO A 226 8.59 -17.17 10.49
N TYR A 227 9.37 -16.94 9.44
CA TYR A 227 10.05 -18.02 8.70
C TYR A 227 11.02 -18.79 9.59
N GLN A 228 11.90 -18.11 10.36
CA GLN A 228 12.81 -18.76 11.30
C GLN A 228 12.06 -19.57 12.36
N TRP A 229 10.97 -19.02 12.88
CA TRP A 229 10.13 -19.74 13.83
C TRP A 229 9.52 -21.01 13.23
N LEU A 230 9.09 -20.99 11.96
CA LEU A 230 8.58 -22.17 11.26
C LEU A 230 9.69 -23.17 10.93
N ALA A 231 10.83 -22.70 10.46
CA ALA A 231 11.98 -23.54 10.12
C ALA A 231 12.49 -24.38 11.32
N ALA A 232 12.35 -23.85 12.54
CA ALA A 232 12.64 -24.60 13.76
C ALA A 232 11.58 -25.66 14.11
N LYS A 233 10.38 -25.63 13.51
CA LYS A 233 9.26 -26.49 13.87
C LYS A 233 8.88 -27.55 12.83
N THR A 234 9.21 -27.31 11.57
CA THR A 234 8.80 -28.21 10.47
C THR A 234 9.96 -28.55 9.56
N LYS A 235 9.86 -29.73 8.92
CA LYS A 235 10.74 -30.15 7.81
C LYS A 235 10.04 -30.01 6.45
N LYS A 236 8.75 -29.64 6.44
CA LYS A 236 8.01 -29.37 5.21
C LYS A 236 8.60 -28.16 4.52
N LYS A 237 8.39 -28.07 3.20
CA LYS A 237 8.75 -26.87 2.44
C LYS A 237 7.96 -25.66 2.96
N ILE A 238 8.66 -24.60 3.36
CA ILE A 238 8.01 -23.33 3.72
C ILE A 238 7.90 -22.47 2.47
N ILE A 239 6.71 -21.93 2.22
CA ILE A 239 6.38 -21.04 1.10
C ILE A 239 6.00 -19.68 1.69
N PRO A 240 6.94 -18.74 1.81
CA PRO A 240 6.65 -17.38 2.27
C PRO A 240 5.97 -16.57 1.17
N ILE A 241 4.84 -15.96 1.49
CA ILE A 241 4.05 -15.12 0.58
C ILE A 241 3.82 -13.77 1.25
N PHE A 242 4.16 -12.70 0.53
CA PHE A 242 3.71 -11.35 0.85
C PHE A 242 2.52 -11.03 -0.05
N LEU A 243 1.34 -10.94 0.54
CA LEU A 243 0.08 -10.69 -0.14
C LEU A 243 -0.25 -9.19 -0.05
N CYS A 244 -0.46 -8.53 -1.18
CA CYS A 244 -1.05 -7.20 -1.21
C CYS A 244 -2.45 -7.27 -1.81
N TYR A 245 -3.36 -6.49 -1.22
CA TYR A 245 -4.74 -6.40 -1.68
C TYR A 245 -5.15 -4.95 -1.88
N SER A 246 -5.71 -4.63 -3.04
CA SER A 246 -6.19 -3.29 -3.37
C SER A 246 -7.32 -3.38 -4.39
N ASN A 247 -8.47 -2.77 -4.12
CA ASN A 247 -9.62 -2.70 -5.02
C ASN A 247 -10.01 -4.05 -5.64
N GLY A 248 -10.07 -5.12 -4.84
CA GLY A 248 -10.41 -6.48 -5.31
C GLY A 248 -9.28 -7.20 -6.03
N LYS A 249 -8.14 -6.58 -6.25
CA LYS A 249 -6.96 -7.15 -6.87
C LYS A 249 -6.00 -7.71 -5.82
N PHE A 250 -5.60 -8.95 -5.99
CA PHE A 250 -4.62 -9.64 -5.18
C PHE A 250 -3.28 -9.65 -5.89
N GLN A 251 -2.22 -9.23 -5.21
CA GLN A 251 -0.84 -9.43 -5.65
C GLN A 251 -0.21 -10.46 -4.72
N LEU A 252 0.16 -11.60 -5.25
CA LEU A 252 0.84 -12.66 -4.51
C LEU A 252 2.32 -12.66 -4.87
N ASN A 253 3.16 -12.44 -3.86
CA ASN A 253 4.61 -12.37 -3.99
C ASN A 253 5.22 -13.53 -3.21
N GLN A 254 5.70 -14.55 -3.89
CA GLN A 254 6.40 -15.68 -3.26
C GLN A 254 7.88 -15.36 -3.14
N PHE A 255 8.43 -15.66 -1.97
CA PHE A 255 9.84 -15.44 -1.68
C PHE A 255 10.59 -16.74 -1.42
N ASP A 256 11.90 -16.70 -1.70
CA ASP A 256 12.90 -17.62 -1.17
C ASP A 256 13.70 -16.84 -0.12
N ILE A 257 13.78 -17.40 1.10
CA ILE A 257 14.43 -16.76 2.24
C ILE A 257 15.70 -17.53 2.57
N GLY A 258 16.83 -16.89 2.41
CA GLY A 258 18.12 -17.44 2.76
C GLY A 258 18.41 -17.47 4.28
N THR A 259 19.59 -17.91 4.63
CA THR A 259 20.01 -18.03 6.05
C THR A 259 20.36 -16.71 6.69
N ALA A 260 20.86 -15.74 5.93
CA ALA A 260 21.20 -14.41 6.43
C ALA A 260 19.97 -13.50 6.45
N PHE A 261 19.87 -12.64 7.46
CA PHE A 261 18.84 -11.61 7.51
C PHE A 261 18.95 -10.67 6.31
N GLY A 262 17.84 -10.46 5.62
CA GLY A 262 17.77 -9.67 4.40
C GLY A 262 18.14 -10.43 3.12
N ASP A 263 18.62 -11.67 3.20
CA ASP A 263 18.76 -12.54 2.02
C ASP A 263 17.40 -13.08 1.62
N MET A 264 16.71 -12.31 0.79
CA MET A 264 15.36 -12.58 0.34
C MET A 264 15.27 -12.35 -1.16
N LYS A 265 14.73 -13.32 -1.88
CA LYS A 265 14.57 -13.27 -3.35
C LYS A 265 13.10 -13.43 -3.71
N LEU A 266 12.59 -12.53 -4.55
CA LEU A 266 11.29 -12.69 -5.17
C LEU A 266 11.37 -13.81 -6.21
N VAL A 267 10.63 -14.89 -5.99
CA VAL A 267 10.59 -16.08 -6.87
C VAL A 267 9.47 -15.95 -7.91
N ARG A 268 8.32 -15.45 -7.47
CA ARG A 268 7.12 -15.34 -8.29
C ARG A 268 6.28 -14.15 -7.84
N GLN A 269 5.78 -13.37 -8.77
CA GLN A 269 4.84 -12.28 -8.54
C GLN A 269 3.72 -12.38 -9.56
N GLU A 270 2.50 -12.46 -9.10
CA GLU A 270 1.31 -12.52 -9.95
C GLU A 270 0.18 -11.69 -9.36
N TYR A 271 -0.69 -11.23 -10.27
CA TYR A 271 -1.87 -10.44 -9.95
C TYR A 271 -3.13 -11.21 -10.31
N PHE A 272 -4.12 -11.18 -9.42
CA PHE A 272 -5.38 -11.90 -9.60
C PHE A 272 -6.58 -11.03 -9.28
N PHE A 273 -7.67 -11.31 -10.00
CA PHE A 273 -9.02 -10.99 -9.56
C PHE A 273 -9.80 -12.27 -9.38
N ILE A 274 -10.65 -12.34 -8.36
CA ILE A 274 -11.59 -13.43 -8.19
C ILE A 274 -12.79 -13.15 -9.08
N GLY A 275 -13.05 -14.07 -10.03
CA GLY A 275 -14.08 -13.92 -11.04
C GLY A 275 -13.70 -12.99 -12.21
N LYS A 276 -14.70 -12.53 -12.96
CA LYS A 276 -14.53 -11.63 -14.09
C LYS A 276 -14.27 -10.20 -13.63
N TYR A 277 -13.30 -9.53 -14.21
CA TYR A 277 -12.95 -8.16 -13.85
C TYR A 277 -12.93 -7.18 -15.03
N ALA A 278 -12.56 -7.62 -16.23
CA ALA A 278 -12.33 -6.74 -17.35
C ALA A 278 -13.64 -6.25 -18.00
N VAL A 279 -13.72 -4.94 -18.20
CA VAL A 279 -14.82 -4.29 -18.94
C VAL A 279 -14.54 -4.41 -20.45
N ALA A 280 -15.51 -4.88 -21.21
CA ALA A 280 -15.34 -5.05 -22.66
C ALA A 280 -15.26 -3.68 -23.39
N PRO A 281 -14.51 -3.58 -24.52
CA PRO A 281 -14.40 -2.35 -25.30
C PRO A 281 -15.74 -1.76 -25.72
N GLY A 282 -16.68 -2.61 -26.14
CA GLY A 282 -18.03 -2.18 -26.52
C GLY A 282 -18.83 -1.57 -25.36
N ASP A 283 -18.63 -2.05 -24.12
CA ASP A 283 -19.23 -1.45 -22.93
C ASP A 283 -18.66 -0.04 -22.68
N ILE A 284 -17.36 0.16 -22.87
CA ILE A 284 -16.70 1.47 -22.72
C ILE A 284 -17.25 2.47 -23.73
N GLU A 285 -17.42 2.03 -24.99
CA GLU A 285 -17.98 2.88 -26.04
C GLU A 285 -19.43 3.26 -25.75
N ALA A 286 -20.24 2.30 -25.31
CA ALA A 286 -21.61 2.55 -24.90
C ALA A 286 -21.67 3.51 -23.70
N MET A 287 -20.83 3.34 -22.72
CA MET A 287 -20.73 4.23 -21.56
C MET A 287 -20.33 5.63 -21.96
N LEU A 288 -19.31 5.81 -22.82
CA LEU A 288 -18.91 7.12 -23.33
C LEU A 288 -20.03 7.83 -24.10
N ALA A 289 -20.85 7.08 -24.82
CA ALA A 289 -21.97 7.62 -25.56
C ALA A 289 -23.16 8.03 -24.67
N THR A 290 -23.38 7.33 -23.55
CA THR A 290 -24.55 7.49 -22.70
C THR A 290 -24.28 8.25 -21.38
N SER A 291 -23.03 8.30 -20.90
CA SER A 291 -22.70 9.05 -19.69
C SER A 291 -23.01 10.53 -19.85
N ALA A 292 -23.79 11.06 -18.93
CA ALA A 292 -24.11 12.48 -18.90
C ALA A 292 -22.85 13.29 -18.56
N GLU A 293 -22.55 14.30 -19.38
CA GLU A 293 -21.48 15.24 -19.07
C GLU A 293 -21.96 16.17 -17.95
N ALA A 294 -21.25 16.16 -16.83
CA ALA A 294 -21.49 17.06 -15.70
C ALA A 294 -20.64 18.34 -15.85
N GLU A 295 -20.98 19.39 -15.12
CA GLU A 295 -20.06 20.51 -14.96
C GLU A 295 -18.75 20.03 -14.30
N GLU A 296 -17.63 20.63 -14.71
CA GLU A 296 -16.33 20.31 -14.09
C GLU A 296 -16.38 20.60 -12.59
N SER A 297 -15.85 19.67 -11.80
CA SER A 297 -15.92 19.72 -10.34
C SER A 297 -15.25 20.99 -9.78
N LYS A 298 -15.84 21.59 -8.74
CA LYS A 298 -15.21 22.67 -7.97
C LYS A 298 -14.11 22.16 -7.02
N VAL A 299 -14.04 20.86 -6.78
CA VAL A 299 -12.97 20.22 -6.02
C VAL A 299 -11.66 20.38 -6.79
N ALA A 300 -10.54 20.56 -6.09
CA ALA A 300 -9.22 20.65 -6.72
C ALA A 300 -8.97 19.45 -7.65
N PHE A 301 -8.37 19.72 -8.82
CA PHE A 301 -8.09 18.67 -9.81
C PHE A 301 -7.10 17.64 -9.23
N PRO A 302 -7.28 16.32 -9.44
CA PRO A 302 -6.55 15.29 -8.72
C PRO A 302 -5.04 15.28 -8.95
N GLN A 303 -4.31 14.81 -7.93
CA GLN A 303 -2.88 14.45 -7.97
C GLN A 303 -2.64 13.02 -7.45
N ALA A 304 -3.69 12.22 -7.32
CA ALA A 304 -3.66 10.83 -6.87
C ALA A 304 -3.45 9.92 -8.10
N ASN A 305 -2.28 9.32 -8.20
CA ASN A 305 -1.86 8.60 -9.42
C ASN A 305 -2.44 7.18 -9.55
N ASP A 306 -3.07 6.65 -8.50
CA ASP A 306 -3.50 5.26 -8.43
C ASP A 306 -5.01 5.19 -8.14
N VAL A 307 -5.79 4.72 -9.12
CA VAL A 307 -7.24 4.60 -9.00
C VAL A 307 -7.64 3.55 -7.97
N ASP A 308 -6.88 2.45 -7.87
CA ASP A 308 -7.18 1.39 -6.91
C ASP A 308 -7.07 1.92 -5.48
N LYS A 309 -6.06 2.74 -5.19
CA LYS A 309 -5.90 3.41 -3.89
C LYS A 309 -6.99 4.44 -3.58
N ILE A 310 -7.61 5.06 -4.60
CA ILE A 310 -8.78 5.93 -4.38
C ILE A 310 -9.95 5.09 -3.85
N VAL A 311 -10.18 3.92 -4.44
CA VAL A 311 -11.22 2.98 -4.00
C VAL A 311 -10.91 2.45 -2.60
N ASP A 312 -9.66 2.12 -2.31
CA ASP A 312 -9.24 1.67 -0.97
C ASP A 312 -9.53 2.72 0.10
N VAL A 313 -9.26 4.01 -0.17
CA VAL A 313 -9.60 5.11 0.75
C VAL A 313 -11.11 5.18 1.00
N VAL A 314 -11.94 5.05 -0.04
CA VAL A 314 -13.41 5.06 0.10
C VAL A 314 -13.88 3.86 0.93
N SER A 315 -13.33 2.67 0.68
CA SER A 315 -13.62 1.45 1.44
C SER A 315 -13.25 1.56 2.92
N LEU A 316 -12.09 2.14 3.24
CA LEU A 316 -11.65 2.33 4.61
C LEU A 316 -12.52 3.34 5.38
N ILE A 317 -12.99 4.40 4.70
CA ILE A 317 -13.90 5.36 5.31
C ILE A 317 -15.26 4.71 5.60
N GLU A 318 -15.75 3.86 4.71
CA GLU A 318 -16.97 3.09 4.94
C GLU A 318 -16.83 2.15 6.13
N ALA A 319 -15.67 1.50 6.27
CA ALA A 319 -15.33 0.66 7.42
C ALA A 319 -15.07 1.46 8.73
N GLY A 320 -15.27 2.78 8.74
CA GLY A 320 -15.12 3.63 9.92
C GLY A 320 -13.69 4.14 10.17
N ILE A 321 -12.75 3.88 9.29
CA ILE A 321 -11.36 4.41 9.37
C ILE A 321 -11.34 5.79 8.71
N VAL A 322 -11.67 6.82 9.48
CA VAL A 322 -11.89 8.19 8.95
C VAL A 322 -10.77 9.17 9.27
N ASP A 323 -9.89 8.84 10.21
CA ASP A 323 -8.79 9.72 10.58
C ASP A 323 -7.57 9.52 9.66
N LYS A 324 -6.89 10.62 9.34
CA LYS A 324 -5.72 10.58 8.45
C LYS A 324 -4.58 9.69 8.94
N PRO A 325 -4.18 9.71 10.23
CA PRO A 325 -3.12 8.82 10.72
C PRO A 325 -3.41 7.34 10.48
N SER A 326 -4.63 6.90 10.70
CA SER A 326 -5.04 5.51 10.44
C SER A 326 -5.01 5.16 8.95
N LEU A 327 -5.47 6.06 8.07
CA LEU A 327 -5.36 5.88 6.61
C LEU A 327 -3.90 5.79 6.15
N VAL A 328 -3.03 6.64 6.70
CA VAL A 328 -1.59 6.63 6.46
C VAL A 328 -0.97 5.29 6.85
N ASP A 329 -1.30 4.80 8.04
CA ASP A 329 -0.76 3.54 8.58
C ASP A 329 -1.20 2.32 7.76
N VAL A 330 -2.49 2.26 7.42
CA VAL A 330 -3.05 1.12 6.67
C VAL A 330 -2.56 1.07 5.22
N LEU A 331 -2.51 2.22 4.53
CA LEU A 331 -2.19 2.27 3.10
C LEU A 331 -0.72 2.58 2.81
N GLY A 332 0.09 2.81 3.84
CA GLY A 332 1.50 3.16 3.67
C GLY A 332 1.69 4.50 2.96
N PHE A 333 0.83 5.48 3.24
CA PHE A 333 0.90 6.82 2.65
C PHE A 333 1.72 7.78 3.50
N SER A 334 2.15 8.89 2.89
CA SER A 334 2.38 10.13 3.63
C SER A 334 1.06 10.86 3.86
N GLU A 335 0.97 11.75 4.85
CA GLU A 335 -0.25 12.57 5.08
C GLU A 335 -0.65 13.38 3.85
N ARG A 336 0.34 13.88 3.12
CA ARG A 336 0.14 14.59 1.86
C ARG A 336 -0.50 13.69 0.80
N GLN A 337 -0.05 12.45 0.69
CA GLN A 337 -0.67 11.47 -0.21
C GLN A 337 -2.10 11.15 0.22
N ALA A 338 -2.37 10.93 1.52
CA ALA A 338 -3.72 10.71 2.02
C ALA A 338 -4.65 11.87 1.63
N HIS A 339 -4.19 13.13 1.75
CA HIS A 339 -4.95 14.29 1.29
C HIS A 339 -5.25 14.24 -0.22
N TYR A 340 -4.28 13.85 -1.05
CA TYR A 340 -4.49 13.75 -2.50
C TYR A 340 -5.51 12.68 -2.86
N TYR A 341 -5.49 11.53 -2.22
CA TYR A 341 -6.45 10.45 -2.47
C TYR A 341 -7.86 10.79 -1.99
N LEU A 342 -8.00 11.43 -0.82
CA LEU A 342 -9.27 11.99 -0.34
C LEU A 342 -9.84 13.04 -1.31
N THR A 343 -9.00 13.93 -1.82
CA THR A 343 -9.38 14.94 -2.81
C THR A 343 -9.83 14.30 -4.12
N ALA A 344 -9.13 13.27 -4.59
CA ALA A 344 -9.49 12.55 -5.81
C ALA A 344 -10.82 11.79 -5.65
N ALA A 345 -11.06 11.16 -4.50
CA ALA A 345 -12.34 10.52 -4.20
C ALA A 345 -13.51 11.51 -4.19
N LYS A 346 -13.31 12.73 -3.65
CA LYS A 346 -14.29 13.82 -3.74
C LYS A 346 -14.47 14.32 -5.17
N TYR A 347 -13.39 14.45 -5.94
CA TYR A 347 -13.45 14.87 -7.34
C TYR A 347 -14.28 13.92 -8.19
N LEU A 348 -14.11 12.61 -8.01
CA LEU A 348 -14.90 11.59 -8.69
C LEU A 348 -16.34 11.48 -8.16
N GLY A 349 -16.64 12.09 -7.02
CA GLY A 349 -17.97 12.12 -6.43
C GLY A 349 -18.27 10.95 -5.50
N PHE A 350 -17.26 10.19 -5.07
CA PHE A 350 -17.43 9.09 -4.11
C PHE A 350 -17.59 9.57 -2.67
N LEU A 351 -16.93 10.70 -2.32
CA LEU A 351 -17.00 11.30 -1.00
C LEU A 351 -17.66 12.68 -1.03
N LYS A 352 -18.52 12.93 -0.06
CA LYS A 352 -19.11 14.25 0.21
C LYS A 352 -18.16 15.09 1.08
N SER A 353 -17.59 14.48 2.09
CA SER A 353 -16.57 15.06 2.99
C SER A 353 -15.36 14.14 3.10
N SER A 354 -14.43 14.40 4.02
CA SER A 354 -13.32 13.48 4.28
C SER A 354 -13.72 12.23 5.08
N THR A 355 -14.97 12.17 5.54
CA THR A 355 -15.47 11.13 6.47
C THR A 355 -16.85 10.60 6.07
N GLU A 356 -17.40 11.03 4.93
CA GLU A 356 -18.77 10.72 4.55
C GLU A 356 -18.86 10.36 3.07
N LEU A 357 -19.43 9.20 2.77
CA LEU A 357 -19.67 8.73 1.42
C LEU A 357 -20.86 9.46 0.77
N THR A 358 -20.86 9.48 -0.55
CA THR A 358 -22.06 9.79 -1.34
C THR A 358 -22.81 8.49 -1.64
N PRO A 359 -24.07 8.56 -2.15
CA PRO A 359 -24.76 7.36 -2.63
C PRO A 359 -24.01 6.58 -3.73
N ILE A 360 -23.19 7.27 -4.54
CA ILE A 360 -22.31 6.62 -5.52
C ILE A 360 -21.13 5.93 -4.82
N GLY A 361 -20.56 6.56 -3.79
CA GLY A 361 -19.52 5.95 -2.96
C GLY A 361 -20.02 4.69 -2.25
N GLU A 362 -21.22 4.72 -1.67
CA GLU A 362 -21.85 3.53 -1.07
C GLU A 362 -22.06 2.41 -2.10
N ARG A 363 -22.54 2.73 -3.29
CA ARG A 363 -22.67 1.75 -4.39
C ARG A 363 -21.31 1.20 -4.85
N LEU A 364 -20.25 2.01 -4.81
CA LEU A 364 -18.91 1.58 -5.18
C LEU A 364 -18.38 0.50 -4.23
N VAL A 365 -18.51 0.72 -2.93
CA VAL A 365 -18.00 -0.21 -1.91
C VAL A 365 -18.84 -1.47 -1.77
N SER A 366 -20.15 -1.38 -1.99
CA SER A 366 -21.07 -2.52 -1.97
C SER A 366 -21.20 -3.25 -3.31
N ALA A 367 -20.41 -2.88 -4.33
CA ALA A 367 -20.47 -3.53 -5.63
C ALA A 367 -19.99 -4.99 -5.53
N PRO A 368 -20.82 -5.99 -5.86
CA PRO A 368 -20.54 -7.40 -5.57
C PRO A 368 -19.43 -8.00 -6.45
N GLN A 369 -19.17 -7.37 -7.60
CA GLN A 369 -18.19 -7.87 -8.56
C GLN A 369 -17.29 -6.72 -9.05
N GLN A 370 -16.02 -7.07 -9.31
CA GLN A 370 -15.02 -6.10 -9.80
C GLN A 370 -15.46 -5.40 -11.09
N ILE A 371 -16.10 -6.10 -12.01
CA ILE A 371 -16.56 -5.51 -13.27
C ILE A 371 -17.63 -4.43 -13.04
N VAL A 372 -18.52 -4.62 -12.05
CA VAL A 372 -19.55 -3.62 -11.68
C VAL A 372 -18.88 -2.38 -11.09
N ARG A 373 -17.90 -2.60 -10.22
CA ARG A 373 -17.10 -1.54 -9.60
C ARG A 373 -16.31 -0.75 -10.65
N SER A 374 -15.65 -1.45 -11.57
CA SER A 374 -14.93 -0.82 -12.67
C SER A 374 -15.88 0.05 -13.54
N LYS A 375 -17.07 -0.43 -13.86
CA LYS A 375 -18.06 0.36 -14.61
C LYS A 375 -18.51 1.61 -13.85
N LEU A 376 -18.73 1.55 -12.53
CA LEU A 376 -19.05 2.73 -11.72
C LEU A 376 -17.91 3.76 -11.73
N ILE A 377 -16.67 3.31 -11.61
CA ILE A 377 -15.49 4.20 -11.68
C ILE A 377 -15.42 4.88 -13.04
N LEU A 378 -15.61 4.12 -14.14
CA LEU A 378 -15.61 4.64 -15.50
C LEU A 378 -16.71 5.69 -15.72
N ASP A 379 -17.92 5.43 -15.25
CA ASP A 379 -19.04 6.36 -15.38
C ASP A 379 -18.75 7.68 -14.66
N CYS A 380 -18.19 7.62 -13.46
CA CYS A 380 -17.72 8.80 -12.72
C CYS A 380 -16.60 9.54 -13.46
N MET A 381 -15.65 8.83 -14.08
CA MET A 381 -14.59 9.44 -14.88
C MET A 381 -15.16 10.11 -16.14
N PHE A 382 -16.04 9.43 -16.87
CA PHE A 382 -16.59 9.94 -18.12
C PHE A 382 -17.58 11.09 -17.92
N SER A 383 -18.14 11.23 -16.74
CA SER A 383 -18.94 12.42 -16.39
C SER A 383 -18.10 13.69 -16.22
N ARG A 384 -16.77 13.58 -16.04
CA ARG A 384 -15.86 14.73 -15.85
C ARG A 384 -15.29 15.21 -17.20
N PRO A 385 -15.50 16.49 -17.58
CA PRO A 385 -15.10 17.01 -18.89
C PRO A 385 -13.65 16.73 -19.28
N VAL A 386 -12.69 17.00 -18.38
CA VAL A 386 -11.25 16.75 -18.64
C VAL A 386 -10.99 15.27 -18.91
N LEU A 387 -11.54 14.37 -18.06
CA LEU A 387 -11.30 12.93 -18.19
C LEU A 387 -12.02 12.34 -19.41
N ARG A 388 -13.21 12.85 -19.73
CA ARG A 388 -13.94 12.47 -20.93
C ARG A 388 -13.17 12.84 -22.19
N GLU A 389 -12.69 14.08 -22.27
CA GLU A 389 -11.88 14.54 -23.41
C GLU A 389 -10.59 13.73 -23.55
N ALA A 390 -9.90 13.48 -22.46
CA ALA A 390 -8.69 12.63 -22.43
C ALA A 390 -8.98 11.20 -22.89
N MET A 391 -10.14 10.63 -22.51
CA MET A 391 -10.54 9.30 -22.93
C MET A 391 -10.90 9.24 -24.42
N LEU A 392 -11.57 10.26 -24.94
CA LEU A 392 -11.85 10.36 -26.37
C LEU A 392 -10.57 10.48 -27.21
N ALA A 393 -9.58 11.26 -26.74
CA ALA A 393 -8.28 11.33 -27.36
C ALA A 393 -7.57 9.96 -27.30
N PHE A 394 -7.58 9.27 -26.18
CA PHE A 394 -7.01 7.94 -26.03
C PHE A 394 -7.64 6.92 -26.96
N LYS A 395 -8.96 6.96 -27.11
CA LYS A 395 -9.70 6.14 -28.09
C LYS A 395 -9.26 6.45 -29.53
N SER A 396 -9.05 7.73 -29.90
CA SER A 396 -8.60 8.11 -31.25
C SER A 396 -7.20 7.62 -31.60
N LEU A 397 -6.39 7.29 -30.58
CA LEU A 397 -5.07 6.67 -30.69
C LEU A 397 -5.14 5.12 -30.56
N ASN A 398 -6.29 4.52 -30.76
CA ASN A 398 -6.52 3.08 -30.62
C ASN A 398 -6.05 2.53 -29.26
N PHE A 399 -6.16 3.35 -28.22
CA PHE A 399 -5.73 3.04 -26.85
C PHE A 399 -4.21 2.75 -26.71
N ASP A 400 -3.39 3.28 -27.62
CA ASP A 400 -1.92 3.13 -27.49
C ASP A 400 -1.38 4.09 -26.41
N LYS A 401 -0.94 3.52 -25.30
CA LYS A 401 -0.36 4.26 -24.15
C LYS A 401 0.92 5.02 -24.51
N ASN A 402 1.64 4.59 -25.55
CA ASN A 402 2.92 5.18 -25.92
C ASN A 402 2.72 6.48 -26.72
N GLU A 403 1.55 6.66 -27.33
CA GLU A 403 1.20 7.87 -28.06
C GLU A 403 0.60 8.97 -27.15
N LEU A 404 0.21 8.63 -25.91
CA LEU A 404 -0.29 9.59 -24.94
C LEU A 404 0.87 10.32 -24.23
N SER A 405 0.78 11.64 -24.16
CA SER A 405 1.76 12.49 -23.49
C SER A 405 1.13 13.56 -22.59
N GLU A 406 1.92 14.07 -21.64
CA GLU A 406 1.49 15.21 -20.80
C GLU A 406 1.11 16.42 -21.65
N ASP A 407 1.82 16.67 -22.76
CA ASP A 407 1.57 17.80 -23.65
C ASP A 407 0.18 17.75 -24.33
N MET A 408 -0.40 16.58 -24.46
CA MET A 408 -1.78 16.41 -24.95
C MET A 408 -2.81 16.71 -23.85
N ILE A 409 -2.51 16.33 -22.61
CA ILE A 409 -3.45 16.45 -21.47
C ILE A 409 -3.46 17.87 -20.88
N VAL A 410 -2.32 18.55 -20.82
CA VAL A 410 -2.22 19.92 -20.26
C VAL A 410 -3.20 20.91 -20.92
N PRO A 411 -3.37 20.97 -22.25
CA PRO A 411 -4.37 21.85 -22.89
C PRO A 411 -5.80 21.52 -22.47
N MET A 412 -6.14 20.23 -22.25
CA MET A 412 -7.48 19.81 -21.81
C MET A 412 -7.74 20.32 -20.38
N ILE A 413 -6.77 20.18 -19.48
CA ILE A 413 -6.89 20.71 -18.10
C ILE A 413 -7.09 22.24 -18.17
N LEU A 414 -6.30 22.96 -18.93
CA LEU A 414 -6.40 24.42 -19.03
C LEU A 414 -7.76 24.86 -19.60
N ARG A 415 -8.32 24.14 -20.56
CA ARG A 415 -9.63 24.47 -21.17
C ARG A 415 -10.76 24.39 -20.16
N HIS A 416 -10.80 23.33 -19.37
CA HIS A 416 -11.88 23.07 -18.43
C HIS A 416 -11.66 23.66 -17.03
N ARG A 417 -10.40 23.99 -16.69
CA ARG A 417 -9.95 24.45 -15.37
C ARG A 417 -9.26 25.81 -15.40
N ILE A 418 -9.70 26.72 -16.26
CA ILE A 418 -9.12 28.05 -16.46
C ILE A 418 -8.96 28.84 -15.14
N ARG A 419 -9.88 28.62 -14.20
CA ARG A 419 -9.91 29.36 -12.92
C ARG A 419 -8.85 28.91 -11.92
N ASP A 420 -8.23 27.76 -12.12
CA ASP A 420 -7.36 27.12 -11.11
C ASP A 420 -5.92 27.67 -11.08
N ASN A 421 -5.51 28.49 -12.00
CA ASN A 421 -4.21 29.20 -12.08
C ASN A 421 -2.99 28.36 -11.63
N TYR A 422 -2.87 27.12 -12.15
CA TYR A 422 -1.79 26.21 -11.77
C TYR A 422 -0.43 26.61 -12.35
N SER A 423 0.65 26.42 -11.58
CA SER A 423 2.02 26.49 -12.11
C SER A 423 2.27 25.40 -13.16
N VAL A 424 3.24 25.60 -14.04
CA VAL A 424 3.62 24.63 -15.07
C VAL A 424 3.97 23.27 -14.46
N SER A 425 4.72 23.24 -13.36
CA SER A 425 5.07 22.01 -12.65
C SER A 425 3.85 21.29 -12.05
N THR A 426 2.88 22.04 -11.58
CA THR A 426 1.62 21.48 -11.07
C THR A 426 0.76 20.92 -12.19
N LEU A 427 0.67 21.61 -13.34
CA LEU A 427 -0.04 21.13 -14.53
C LEU A 427 0.53 19.79 -15.02
N LYS A 428 1.86 19.67 -15.11
CA LYS A 428 2.51 18.41 -15.51
C LYS A 428 2.21 17.26 -14.58
N ARG A 429 2.27 17.49 -13.24
CA ARG A 429 1.90 16.45 -12.27
C ARG A 429 0.44 16.01 -12.38
N ARG A 430 -0.47 16.95 -12.70
CA ARG A 430 -1.88 16.64 -12.90
C ARG A 430 -2.13 15.92 -14.23
N ALA A 431 -1.39 16.27 -15.27
CA ALA A 431 -1.41 15.53 -16.53
C ALA A 431 -0.90 14.09 -16.37
N ASP A 432 0.21 13.87 -15.63
CA ASP A 432 0.69 12.52 -15.28
C ASP A 432 -0.38 11.72 -14.52
N CYS A 433 -1.12 12.37 -13.61
CA CYS A 433 -2.22 11.72 -12.91
C CYS A 433 -3.29 11.19 -13.90
N VAL A 434 -3.71 12.01 -14.88
CA VAL A 434 -4.67 11.60 -15.92
C VAL A 434 -4.12 10.45 -16.75
N LEU A 435 -2.86 10.53 -17.19
CA LEU A 435 -2.21 9.46 -17.96
C LEU A 435 -2.19 8.14 -17.20
N ARG A 436 -1.92 8.16 -15.88
CA ARG A 436 -1.95 6.96 -15.04
C ARG A 436 -3.37 6.39 -14.88
N TRP A 437 -4.38 7.24 -14.81
CA TRP A 437 -5.77 6.80 -14.78
C TRP A 437 -6.19 6.16 -16.12
N LEU A 438 -5.73 6.69 -17.25
CA LEU A 438 -5.96 6.06 -18.55
C LEU A 438 -5.21 4.73 -18.70
N ARG A 439 -3.99 4.62 -18.15
CA ARG A 439 -3.26 3.33 -18.09
C ARG A 439 -3.96 2.31 -17.19
N TRP A 440 -4.59 2.75 -16.09
CA TRP A 440 -5.40 1.87 -15.25
C TRP A 440 -6.54 1.23 -16.06
N LEU A 441 -7.14 1.96 -16.99
CA LEU A 441 -8.14 1.43 -17.91
C LEU A 441 -7.61 0.25 -18.74
N GLN A 442 -6.40 0.31 -19.26
CA GLN A 442 -5.82 -0.79 -20.04
C GLN A 442 -5.67 -2.09 -19.22
N VAL A 443 -5.42 -1.97 -17.93
CA VAL A 443 -5.27 -3.12 -17.03
C VAL A 443 -6.62 -3.70 -16.63
N ASN A 444 -7.63 -2.85 -16.41
CA ASN A 444 -8.95 -3.23 -15.88
C ASN A 444 -10.04 -3.35 -16.95
N CYS A 445 -9.69 -3.06 -18.20
CA CYS A 445 -10.57 -3.19 -19.35
C CYS A 445 -9.87 -3.99 -20.44
N ASP A 446 -10.63 -4.67 -21.26
CA ASP A 446 -10.07 -5.52 -22.33
C ASP A 446 -9.68 -4.68 -23.57
N LEU A 447 -8.92 -3.60 -23.33
CA LEU A 447 -8.39 -2.74 -24.38
C LEU A 447 -7.07 -3.33 -24.88
N GLN A 448 -7.11 -3.86 -26.12
CA GLN A 448 -5.93 -4.34 -26.84
C GLN A 448 -5.39 -3.25 -27.74
#